data_c6e874fd08cc3ba6e0f5314e92a94637
#
_entry.id   c6e874fd08cc3ba6e0f5314e92a94637
#
_cell.length_a   1.000
_cell.length_b   1.000
_cell.length_c   1.000
_cell.angle_alpha   90.00
_cell.angle_beta   90.00
_cell.angle_gamma   90.00
#
_symmetry.space_group_name_H-M   'P 1'
#
loop_
_entity.id
_entity.type
_entity.pdbx_description
1 polymer ?
#
loop_
_entity_poly.entity_id
_entity_poly.type
_entity_poly.pdbx_seq_one_letter_code
_entity_poly.pdbx_strand_id
1 'polypeptide(L)'
;MEVYLKPIISACYVFPVLAVLFTLPYIIYEYHKYGSILVIRTGVVYTFIFYMLTSYFMTVLPLPPIDSVTPDSACMLLVPFDAVRRVIATANVTLSNPATYINLFKCGDFWQIAFNILLLVPFGVYLRYYFKRKWWQVLIMSFCYSLFFELTQLSGLYGIYPYPYRFFEVDDLICNTLGGMVGFWVAPAVVFMLPKRDRMDEVAYNRGQIVSEFRRIIAWALDMLVIMAPVAVFFAIDKEKFMNAVYDVRYLVVIAVYIVIAFTIVTAVTKGRTIGKALVNIRLVRADSKKTDNKTADYEAENIEADTHRRVNVFRLMGRYFILYVLSLPSPVYAYNLYHVALKADGWRFSVSIAVCLLCLMVTAYFAIDFILCLFSSTRQMFYDRVMGITHAVSYTHLR
;
A
#
# COMPACT_ATOMS: atom_id res chain seq x y z
N MET A 1 17.64 -29.18 2.44
CA MET A 1 17.54 -27.74 2.74
C MET A 1 17.26 -26.87 1.52
N GLU A 2 17.86 -27.09 0.37
CA GLU A 2 17.59 -26.29 -0.85
C GLU A 2 16.12 -26.30 -1.30
N VAL A 3 15.41 -27.41 -1.14
CA VAL A 3 14.02 -27.56 -1.55
C VAL A 3 13.10 -26.57 -0.82
N TYR A 4 13.38 -26.24 0.44
CA TYR A 4 12.61 -25.28 1.23
C TYR A 4 13.08 -23.83 1.05
N LEU A 5 14.35 -23.62 0.67
CA LEU A 5 14.89 -22.28 0.47
C LEU A 5 14.44 -21.64 -0.86
N LYS A 6 14.35 -22.44 -1.95
CA LYS A 6 13.93 -21.91 -3.27
C LYS A 6 12.56 -21.22 -3.24
N PRO A 7 11.51 -21.77 -2.63
CA PRO A 7 10.21 -21.10 -2.51
C PRO A 7 10.30 -19.77 -1.77
N ILE A 8 11.06 -19.70 -0.67
CA ILE A 8 11.25 -18.48 0.12
C ILE A 8 11.97 -17.40 -0.69
N ILE A 9 13.04 -17.77 -1.39
CA ILE A 9 13.79 -16.87 -2.27
C ILE A 9 12.87 -16.35 -3.40
N SER A 10 12.07 -17.23 -4.02
CA SER A 10 11.09 -16.84 -5.03
C SER A 10 10.07 -15.83 -4.49
N ALA A 11 9.59 -16.04 -3.25
CA ALA A 11 8.71 -15.09 -2.58
C ALA A 11 9.40 -13.73 -2.34
N CYS A 12 10.70 -13.72 -1.98
CA CYS A 12 11.47 -12.49 -1.82
C CYS A 12 11.61 -11.69 -3.13
N TYR A 13 11.67 -12.35 -4.29
CA TYR A 13 11.71 -11.65 -5.59
C TYR A 13 10.34 -11.12 -6.02
N VAL A 14 9.28 -11.85 -5.78
CA VAL A 14 7.91 -11.47 -6.22
C VAL A 14 7.30 -10.45 -5.25
N PHE A 15 7.59 -10.56 -3.95
CA PHE A 15 6.99 -9.70 -2.93
C PHE A 15 7.15 -8.20 -3.16
N PRO A 16 8.32 -7.64 -3.57
CA PRO A 16 8.45 -6.21 -3.83
C PRO A 16 7.48 -5.69 -4.89
N VAL A 17 7.24 -6.48 -5.94
CA VAL A 17 6.28 -6.13 -7.01
C VAL A 17 4.85 -6.10 -6.45
N LEU A 18 4.45 -7.13 -5.72
CA LEU A 18 3.15 -7.17 -5.06
C LEU A 18 2.99 -6.07 -4.01
N ALA A 19 4.06 -5.80 -3.23
CA ALA A 19 4.05 -4.73 -2.24
C ALA A 19 3.80 -3.37 -2.90
N VAL A 20 4.46 -3.05 -4.01
CA VAL A 20 4.24 -1.81 -4.76
C VAL A 20 2.79 -1.71 -5.26
N LEU A 21 2.27 -2.78 -5.87
CA LEU A 21 0.89 -2.81 -6.37
C LEU A 21 -0.14 -2.66 -5.24
N PHE A 22 0.11 -3.27 -4.08
CA PHE A 22 -0.77 -3.22 -2.93
C PHE A 22 -0.67 -1.91 -2.15
N THR A 23 0.49 -1.22 -2.20
CA THR A 23 0.77 -0.03 -1.37
C THR A 23 -0.25 1.08 -1.59
N LEU A 24 -0.56 1.42 -2.83
CA LEU A 24 -1.46 2.53 -3.12
C LEU A 24 -2.90 2.28 -2.65
N PRO A 25 -3.55 1.13 -2.98
CA PRO A 25 -4.86 0.78 -2.42
C PRO A 25 -4.87 0.73 -0.89
N TYR A 26 -3.81 0.20 -0.27
CA TYR A 26 -3.69 0.11 1.17
C TYR A 26 -3.58 1.48 1.83
N ILE A 27 -2.77 2.38 1.30
CA ILE A 27 -2.64 3.77 1.78
C ILE A 27 -3.99 4.50 1.70
N ILE A 28 -4.70 4.36 0.58
CA ILE A 28 -6.03 4.95 0.41
C ILE A 28 -6.99 4.41 1.47
N TYR A 29 -7.02 3.10 1.67
CA TYR A 29 -7.86 2.46 2.69
C TYR A 29 -7.55 2.97 4.10
N GLU A 30 -6.27 3.03 4.49
CA GLU A 30 -5.83 3.49 5.82
C GLU A 30 -6.21 4.96 6.06
N TYR A 31 -5.97 5.84 5.09
CA TYR A 31 -6.37 7.23 5.20
C TYR A 31 -7.88 7.43 5.20
N HIS A 32 -8.58 6.66 4.38
CA HIS A 32 -10.05 6.74 4.33
C HIS A 32 -10.68 6.31 5.66
N LYS A 33 -10.17 5.23 6.24
CA LYS A 33 -10.75 4.63 7.45
C LYS A 33 -10.25 5.28 8.75
N TYR A 34 -8.97 5.56 8.86
CA TYR A 34 -8.36 6.01 10.12
C TYR A 34 -7.76 7.43 10.04
N GLY A 35 -7.60 7.97 8.85
CA GLY A 35 -6.98 9.27 8.64
C GLY A 35 -5.47 9.31 8.83
N SER A 36 -4.83 8.22 9.22
CA SER A 36 -3.38 8.12 9.38
C SER A 36 -2.87 6.72 9.12
N ILE A 37 -1.56 6.61 8.82
CA ILE A 37 -0.86 5.35 8.62
C ILE A 37 -0.01 5.06 9.86
N LEU A 38 -0.14 3.87 10.42
CA LEU A 38 0.70 3.38 11.51
C LEU A 38 1.70 2.36 10.97
N VAL A 39 3.01 2.61 11.20
CA VAL A 39 4.11 1.75 10.75
C VAL A 39 3.93 0.31 11.24
N ILE A 40 3.59 0.11 12.53
CA ILE A 40 3.38 -1.23 13.11
C ILE A 40 2.24 -1.96 12.40
N ARG A 41 1.10 -1.31 12.15
CA ARG A 41 -0.02 -1.91 11.44
C ARG A 41 0.37 -2.27 10.01
N THR A 42 1.03 -1.34 9.32
CA THR A 42 1.56 -1.56 7.98
C THR A 42 2.49 -2.76 7.96
N GLY A 43 3.44 -2.85 8.90
CA GLY A 43 4.32 -4.00 9.04
C GLY A 43 3.58 -5.32 9.20
N VAL A 44 2.56 -5.38 10.06
CA VAL A 44 1.73 -6.59 10.27
C VAL A 44 1.02 -7.00 8.97
N VAL A 45 0.48 -6.05 8.21
CA VAL A 45 -0.21 -6.36 6.95
C VAL A 45 0.76 -6.85 5.87
N TYR A 46 1.91 -6.19 5.73
CA TYR A 46 2.90 -6.59 4.72
C TYR A 46 3.57 -7.92 5.06
N THR A 47 3.85 -8.19 6.33
CA THR A 47 4.35 -9.50 6.76
C THR A 47 3.30 -10.60 6.58
N PHE A 48 2.00 -10.29 6.72
CA PHE A 48 0.94 -11.22 6.38
C PHE A 48 0.90 -11.54 4.87
N ILE A 49 0.99 -10.51 4.00
CA ILE A 49 1.03 -10.71 2.55
C ILE A 49 2.26 -11.53 2.14
N PHE A 50 3.41 -11.21 2.71
CA PHE A 50 4.65 -11.97 2.47
C PHE A 50 4.52 -13.43 2.91
N TYR A 51 3.94 -13.66 4.08
CA TYR A 51 3.65 -14.99 4.58
C TYR A 51 2.70 -15.78 3.64
N MET A 52 1.61 -15.15 3.21
CA MET A 52 0.65 -15.77 2.27
C MET A 52 1.33 -16.19 0.97
N LEU A 53 2.17 -15.32 0.42
CA LEU A 53 2.95 -15.61 -0.78
C LEU A 53 3.94 -16.75 -0.56
N THR A 54 4.66 -16.73 0.57
CA THR A 54 5.64 -17.76 0.92
C THR A 54 4.98 -19.11 1.12
N SER A 55 3.86 -19.17 1.87
CA SER A 55 3.13 -20.43 2.10
C SER A 55 2.58 -21.01 0.79
N TYR A 56 2.08 -20.16 -0.11
CA TYR A 56 1.65 -20.60 -1.44
C TYR A 56 2.84 -21.18 -2.25
N PHE A 57 3.98 -20.50 -2.27
CA PHE A 57 5.14 -21.02 -3.00
C PHE A 57 5.73 -22.28 -2.37
N MET A 58 5.68 -22.43 -1.05
CA MET A 58 6.13 -23.65 -0.38
C MET A 58 5.28 -24.87 -0.74
N THR A 59 4.01 -24.67 -1.06
CA THR A 59 3.12 -25.76 -1.48
C THR A 59 3.18 -26.05 -2.98
N VAL A 60 3.39 -25.01 -3.80
CA VAL A 60 3.36 -25.14 -5.26
C VAL A 60 4.72 -25.51 -5.85
N LEU A 61 5.82 -24.95 -5.31
CA LEU A 61 7.18 -25.18 -5.83
C LEU A 61 7.86 -26.40 -5.19
N PRO A 62 8.82 -27.05 -5.85
CA PRO A 62 9.26 -26.79 -7.23
C PRO A 62 8.30 -27.33 -8.27
N LEU A 63 8.19 -26.63 -9.40
CA LEU A 63 7.41 -27.12 -10.54
C LEU A 63 8.25 -28.10 -11.36
N PRO A 64 7.73 -29.31 -11.66
CA PRO A 64 8.40 -30.24 -12.56
C PRO A 64 8.35 -29.76 -14.02
N PRO A 65 9.22 -30.27 -14.90
CA PRO A 65 9.07 -30.05 -16.34
C PRO A 65 7.70 -30.51 -16.86
N ILE A 66 7.05 -29.74 -17.72
CA ILE A 66 5.69 -30.05 -18.21
C ILE A 66 5.61 -31.44 -18.83
N ASP A 67 6.63 -31.81 -19.61
CA ASP A 67 6.72 -33.09 -20.31
C ASP A 67 6.92 -34.31 -19.37
N SER A 68 7.30 -34.06 -18.11
CA SER A 68 7.49 -35.13 -17.11
C SER A 68 6.20 -35.50 -16.38
N VAL A 69 5.12 -34.74 -16.54
CA VAL A 69 3.85 -34.95 -15.86
C VAL A 69 2.95 -35.84 -16.76
N THR A 70 2.68 -37.05 -16.30
CA THR A 70 1.87 -38.07 -16.98
C THR A 70 0.55 -38.31 -16.23
N PRO A 71 -0.44 -39.02 -16.83
CA PRO A 71 -1.68 -39.33 -16.14
C PRO A 71 -1.49 -40.05 -14.79
N ASP A 72 -0.40 -40.82 -14.66
CA ASP A 72 -0.09 -41.57 -13.45
C ASP A 72 0.82 -40.83 -12.46
N SER A 73 1.17 -39.58 -12.75
CA SER A 73 2.12 -38.80 -11.92
C SER A 73 1.57 -38.49 -10.52
N ALA A 74 0.26 -38.38 -10.37
CA ALA A 74 -0.37 -38.10 -9.08
C ALA A 74 -1.82 -38.63 -9.06
N CYS A 75 -2.28 -39.02 -7.86
CA CYS A 75 -3.65 -39.45 -7.61
C CYS A 75 -4.18 -38.82 -6.31
N MET A 76 -5.40 -39.14 -5.94
CA MET A 76 -6.00 -38.70 -4.69
C MET A 76 -5.74 -39.72 -3.59
N LEU A 77 -5.13 -39.29 -2.50
CA LEU A 77 -4.95 -40.06 -1.27
C LEU A 77 -6.05 -39.63 -0.28
N LEU A 78 -7.17 -40.37 -0.31
CA LEU A 78 -8.39 -40.00 0.43
C LEU A 78 -8.53 -40.74 1.78
N VAL A 79 -7.56 -41.58 2.14
CA VAL A 79 -7.59 -42.31 3.41
C VAL A 79 -7.04 -41.44 4.53
N PRO A 80 -7.88 -41.00 5.50
CA PRO A 80 -7.40 -40.18 6.59
C PRO A 80 -6.40 -40.91 7.47
N PHE A 81 -5.41 -40.16 8.00
CA PHE A 81 -4.34 -40.65 8.89
C PHE A 81 -3.39 -41.66 8.27
N ASP A 82 -3.33 -41.73 6.94
CA ASP A 82 -2.40 -42.63 6.26
C ASP A 82 -0.95 -42.19 6.47
N ALA A 83 -0.66 -40.88 6.50
CA ALA A 83 0.65 -40.34 6.87
C ALA A 83 1.08 -40.79 8.28
N VAL A 84 0.14 -40.81 9.24
CA VAL A 84 0.43 -41.26 10.61
C VAL A 84 0.74 -42.76 10.61
N ARG A 85 0.00 -43.59 9.81
CA ARG A 85 0.28 -45.00 9.66
C ARG A 85 1.68 -45.24 9.07
N ARG A 86 2.07 -44.47 8.06
CA ARG A 86 3.42 -44.51 7.48
C ARG A 86 4.49 -44.21 8.54
N VAL A 87 4.30 -43.18 9.35
CA VAL A 87 5.22 -42.86 10.46
C VAL A 87 5.35 -44.04 11.43
N ILE A 88 4.24 -44.61 11.88
CA ILE A 88 4.26 -45.77 12.81
C ILE A 88 5.01 -46.96 12.19
N ALA A 89 4.80 -47.24 10.89
CA ALA A 89 5.43 -48.34 10.20
C ALA A 89 6.95 -48.13 9.98
N THR A 90 7.38 -46.90 9.69
CA THR A 90 8.77 -46.61 9.29
C THR A 90 9.67 -46.17 10.46
N ALA A 91 9.13 -45.51 11.48
CA ALA A 91 9.94 -44.93 12.57
C ALA A 91 10.38 -46.00 13.61
N ASN A 92 9.84 -47.20 13.61
CA ASN A 92 10.16 -48.25 14.58
C ASN A 92 10.17 -47.77 16.04
N VAL A 93 9.14 -47.01 16.42
CA VAL A 93 9.01 -46.45 17.75
C VAL A 93 8.29 -47.40 18.66
N THR A 94 8.89 -47.70 19.82
CA THR A 94 8.28 -48.52 20.87
C THR A 94 7.89 -47.61 22.04
N LEU A 95 6.60 -47.52 22.35
CA LEU A 95 6.08 -46.61 23.39
C LEU A 95 6.69 -46.87 24.77
N SER A 96 7.09 -48.09 25.07
CA SER A 96 7.76 -48.44 26.33
C SER A 96 9.23 -48.09 26.39
N ASN A 97 9.86 -47.71 25.25
CA ASN A 97 11.28 -47.37 25.20
C ASN A 97 11.52 -45.95 24.66
N PRO A 98 11.69 -44.92 25.55
CA PRO A 98 11.90 -43.54 25.14
C PRO A 98 13.11 -43.33 24.20
N ALA A 99 14.13 -44.20 24.25
CA ALA A 99 15.30 -44.08 23.38
C ALA A 99 14.96 -44.24 21.90
N THR A 100 13.84 -44.89 21.59
CA THR A 100 13.38 -45.07 20.21
C THR A 100 12.71 -43.83 19.63
N TYR A 101 12.32 -42.85 20.45
CA TYR A 101 11.64 -41.62 20.00
C TYR A 101 12.53 -40.77 19.10
N ILE A 102 13.85 -40.87 19.23
CA ILE A 102 14.80 -40.19 18.33
C ILE A 102 14.61 -40.61 16.86
N ASN A 103 14.05 -41.80 16.62
CA ASN A 103 13.79 -42.31 15.27
C ASN A 103 12.70 -41.51 14.55
N LEU A 104 11.76 -40.86 15.27
CA LEU A 104 10.78 -39.95 14.68
C LEU A 104 11.47 -38.84 13.90
N PHE A 105 12.53 -38.25 14.46
CA PHE A 105 13.26 -37.16 13.82
C PHE A 105 14.08 -37.61 12.60
N LYS A 106 14.26 -38.91 12.41
CA LYS A 106 14.90 -39.51 11.22
C LYS A 106 13.88 -39.91 10.14
N CYS A 107 12.57 -39.92 10.49
CA CYS A 107 11.50 -40.29 9.60
C CYS A 107 11.04 -39.12 8.74
N GLY A 108 11.07 -39.28 7.40
CA GLY A 108 10.61 -38.23 6.47
C GLY A 108 9.12 -37.93 6.60
N ASP A 109 8.28 -38.94 6.78
CA ASP A 109 6.83 -38.81 6.94
C ASP A 109 6.46 -37.98 8.20
N PHE A 110 7.26 -38.10 9.27
CA PHE A 110 7.08 -37.27 10.47
C PHE A 110 7.30 -35.78 10.17
N TRP A 111 8.35 -35.46 9.43
CA TRP A 111 8.60 -34.08 9.03
C TRP A 111 7.57 -33.54 8.06
N GLN A 112 7.01 -34.36 7.18
CA GLN A 112 5.90 -33.95 6.31
C GLN A 112 4.70 -33.50 7.16
N ILE A 113 4.27 -34.30 8.13
CA ILE A 113 3.19 -33.93 9.07
C ILE A 113 3.54 -32.64 9.82
N ALA A 114 4.75 -32.57 10.39
CA ALA A 114 5.18 -31.43 11.20
C ALA A 114 5.21 -30.15 10.39
N PHE A 115 5.74 -30.16 9.16
CA PHE A 115 5.80 -28.98 8.31
C PHE A 115 4.42 -28.55 7.81
N ASN A 116 3.51 -29.47 7.51
CA ASN A 116 2.15 -29.12 7.14
C ASN A 116 1.42 -28.45 8.31
N ILE A 117 1.58 -28.94 9.54
CA ILE A 117 1.05 -28.23 10.72
C ILE A 117 1.69 -26.85 10.84
N LEU A 118 3.03 -26.74 10.81
CA LEU A 118 3.75 -25.47 10.97
C LEU A 118 3.42 -24.47 9.88
N LEU A 119 3.08 -24.91 8.68
CA LEU A 119 2.78 -24.05 7.53
C LEU A 119 1.66 -23.06 7.83
N LEU A 120 0.56 -23.49 8.50
CA LEU A 120 -0.59 -22.66 8.79
C LEU A 120 -0.63 -22.12 10.23
N VAL A 121 0.35 -22.41 11.09
CA VAL A 121 0.44 -21.78 12.43
C VAL A 121 0.46 -20.24 12.33
N PRO A 122 1.29 -19.59 11.49
CA PRO A 122 1.26 -18.13 11.36
C PRO A 122 -0.10 -17.63 10.87
N PHE A 123 -0.80 -18.35 9.98
CA PHE A 123 -2.13 -18.00 9.52
C PHE A 123 -3.13 -17.87 10.68
N GLY A 124 -3.17 -18.86 11.55
CA GLY A 124 -4.00 -18.83 12.75
C GLY A 124 -3.67 -17.68 13.69
N VAL A 125 -2.36 -17.36 13.86
CA VAL A 125 -1.91 -16.22 14.65
C VAL A 125 -2.44 -14.90 14.07
N TYR A 126 -2.28 -14.66 12.76
CA TYR A 126 -2.79 -13.45 12.11
C TYR A 126 -4.30 -13.34 12.19
N LEU A 127 -5.03 -14.43 11.96
CA LEU A 127 -6.49 -14.45 12.01
C LEU A 127 -7.02 -14.08 13.41
N ARG A 128 -6.40 -14.58 14.46
CA ARG A 128 -6.79 -14.23 15.83
C ARG A 128 -6.36 -12.82 16.22
N TYR A 129 -5.09 -12.49 16.02
CA TYR A 129 -4.53 -11.23 16.49
C TYR A 129 -5.01 -10.03 15.68
N TYR A 130 -4.78 -10.08 14.36
CA TYR A 130 -5.03 -8.92 13.52
C TYR A 130 -6.47 -8.86 13.03
N PHE A 131 -7.01 -9.98 12.55
CA PHE A 131 -8.36 -10.04 11.99
C PHE A 131 -9.45 -10.30 13.06
N LYS A 132 -9.08 -10.57 14.31
CA LYS A 132 -9.99 -10.80 15.46
C LYS A 132 -11.05 -11.88 15.16
N ARG A 133 -10.67 -12.94 14.46
CA ARG A 133 -11.57 -14.02 14.11
C ARG A 133 -11.81 -14.94 15.30
N LYS A 134 -13.02 -15.50 15.37
CA LYS A 134 -13.41 -16.51 16.37
C LYS A 134 -12.79 -17.86 15.98
N TRP A 135 -12.64 -18.78 16.94
CA TRP A 135 -12.00 -20.05 16.70
C TRP A 135 -12.61 -20.88 15.54
N TRP A 136 -13.96 -20.93 15.43
CA TRP A 136 -14.64 -21.63 14.36
C TRP A 136 -14.42 -20.99 12.97
N GLN A 137 -14.27 -19.65 12.93
CA GLN A 137 -13.92 -18.95 11.69
C GLN A 137 -12.49 -19.29 11.26
N VAL A 138 -11.57 -19.39 12.23
CA VAL A 138 -10.19 -19.79 11.96
C VAL A 138 -10.14 -21.23 11.44
N LEU A 139 -10.92 -22.13 12.05
CA LEU A 139 -11.04 -23.51 11.57
C LEU A 139 -11.47 -23.56 10.10
N ILE A 140 -12.59 -22.91 9.76
CA ILE A 140 -13.12 -22.89 8.39
C ILE A 140 -12.12 -22.21 7.42
N MET A 141 -11.55 -21.08 7.80
CA MET A 141 -10.62 -20.35 6.93
C MET A 141 -9.33 -21.14 6.71
N SER A 142 -8.81 -21.83 7.71
CA SER A 142 -7.64 -22.69 7.58
C SER A 142 -7.93 -23.91 6.68
N PHE A 143 -9.08 -24.52 6.84
CA PHE A 143 -9.53 -25.60 5.96
C PHE A 143 -9.66 -25.11 4.51
N CYS A 144 -10.34 -24.00 4.28
CA CYS A 144 -10.50 -23.43 2.94
C CYS A 144 -9.15 -23.06 2.30
N TYR A 145 -8.21 -22.55 3.08
CA TYR A 145 -6.88 -22.18 2.58
C TYR A 145 -6.04 -23.42 2.25
N SER A 146 -6.12 -24.47 3.08
CA SER A 146 -5.50 -25.78 2.76
C SER A 146 -6.12 -26.39 1.52
N LEU A 147 -7.46 -26.41 1.43
CA LEU A 147 -8.17 -26.90 0.26
C LEU A 147 -7.80 -26.14 -1.03
N PHE A 148 -7.57 -24.84 -0.92
CA PHE A 148 -7.09 -24.04 -2.05
C PHE A 148 -5.72 -24.52 -2.55
N PHE A 149 -4.79 -24.90 -1.67
CA PHE A 149 -3.52 -25.49 -2.07
C PHE A 149 -3.72 -26.83 -2.80
N GLU A 150 -4.49 -27.72 -2.20
CA GLU A 150 -4.76 -29.04 -2.76
C GLU A 150 -5.44 -28.95 -4.13
N LEU A 151 -6.42 -28.08 -4.28
CA LEU A 151 -7.09 -27.85 -5.57
C LEU A 151 -6.16 -27.22 -6.60
N THR A 152 -5.24 -26.35 -6.20
CA THR A 152 -4.21 -25.78 -7.09
C THR A 152 -3.33 -26.88 -7.67
N GLN A 153 -2.91 -27.84 -6.84
CA GLN A 153 -2.08 -28.97 -7.26
C GLN A 153 -2.87 -29.96 -8.11
N LEU A 154 -4.08 -30.32 -7.67
CA LEU A 154 -4.97 -31.26 -8.38
C LEU A 154 -5.38 -30.75 -9.77
N SER A 155 -5.61 -29.43 -9.90
CA SER A 155 -5.95 -28.81 -11.20
C SER A 155 -4.78 -28.71 -12.18
N GLY A 156 -3.62 -29.27 -11.84
CA GLY A 156 -2.43 -29.09 -12.67
C GLY A 156 -2.02 -27.62 -12.80
N LEU A 157 -2.04 -26.87 -11.69
CA LEU A 157 -1.77 -25.43 -11.63
C LEU A 157 -2.70 -24.65 -12.61
N TYR A 158 -4.00 -24.85 -12.41
CA TYR A 158 -5.08 -24.21 -13.21
C TYR A 158 -5.03 -24.57 -14.71
N GLY A 159 -4.58 -25.78 -15.06
CA GLY A 159 -4.50 -26.28 -16.44
C GLY A 159 -3.19 -25.92 -17.16
N ILE A 160 -2.17 -25.40 -16.46
CA ILE A 160 -0.82 -25.28 -17.02
C ILE A 160 -0.20 -26.65 -17.28
N TYR A 161 -0.42 -27.59 -16.38
CA TYR A 161 -0.06 -29.00 -16.56
C TYR A 161 -1.26 -29.79 -17.11
N PRO A 162 -1.02 -30.74 -18.01
CA PRO A 162 -2.10 -31.55 -18.58
C PRO A 162 -2.72 -32.53 -17.53
N TYR A 163 -1.98 -32.85 -16.47
CA TYR A 163 -2.38 -33.71 -15.38
C TYR A 163 -1.93 -33.14 -14.03
N PRO A 164 -2.49 -33.63 -12.88
CA PRO A 164 -2.00 -33.29 -11.57
C PRO A 164 -0.50 -33.62 -11.42
N TYR A 165 0.28 -32.67 -10.90
CA TYR A 165 1.72 -32.87 -10.71
C TYR A 165 2.11 -33.22 -9.27
N ARG A 166 1.15 -33.23 -8.34
CA ARG A 166 1.26 -33.65 -6.95
C ARG A 166 0.00 -34.38 -6.50
N PHE A 167 0.15 -35.19 -5.46
CA PHE A 167 -0.98 -35.90 -4.85
C PHE A 167 -1.90 -34.91 -4.13
N PHE A 168 -3.22 -35.13 -4.24
CA PHE A 168 -4.20 -34.52 -3.36
C PHE A 168 -4.29 -35.37 -2.09
N GLU A 169 -3.89 -34.86 -0.94
CA GLU A 169 -3.82 -35.57 0.32
C GLU A 169 -4.82 -35.04 1.35
N VAL A 170 -5.74 -35.91 1.83
CA VAL A 170 -6.67 -35.53 2.92
C VAL A 170 -5.90 -35.23 4.22
N ASP A 171 -4.78 -35.92 4.45
CA ASP A 171 -3.92 -35.65 5.61
C ASP A 171 -3.34 -34.27 5.62
N ASP A 172 -3.03 -33.66 4.46
CA ASP A 172 -2.56 -32.30 4.35
C ASP A 172 -3.67 -31.31 4.72
N LEU A 173 -4.93 -31.59 4.32
CA LEU A 173 -6.07 -30.78 4.77
C LEU A 173 -6.22 -30.81 6.30
N ILE A 174 -6.08 -31.99 6.89
CA ILE A 174 -6.19 -32.17 8.35
C ILE A 174 -5.04 -31.47 9.07
N CYS A 175 -3.79 -31.72 8.65
CA CYS A 175 -2.59 -31.17 9.29
C CYS A 175 -2.51 -29.64 9.18
N ASN A 176 -2.76 -29.10 8.00
CA ASN A 176 -2.79 -27.67 7.76
C ASN A 176 -3.89 -26.98 8.59
N THR A 177 -5.10 -27.55 8.62
CA THR A 177 -6.21 -27.02 9.42
C THR A 177 -5.88 -27.06 10.90
N LEU A 178 -5.30 -28.14 11.39
CA LEU A 178 -4.81 -28.26 12.77
C LEU A 178 -3.75 -27.19 13.06
N GLY A 179 -2.84 -26.95 12.13
CA GLY A 179 -1.83 -25.88 12.22
C GLY A 179 -2.45 -24.51 12.45
N GLY A 180 -3.49 -24.16 11.69
CA GLY A 180 -4.25 -22.91 11.90
C GLY A 180 -4.87 -22.82 13.28
N MET A 181 -5.39 -23.93 13.81
CA MET A 181 -5.95 -24.00 15.18
C MET A 181 -4.87 -23.86 16.25
N VAL A 182 -3.73 -24.55 16.08
CA VAL A 182 -2.57 -24.37 16.96
C VAL A 182 -2.15 -22.91 16.96
N GLY A 183 -2.04 -22.28 15.78
CA GLY A 183 -1.75 -20.84 15.63
C GLY A 183 -2.74 -19.97 16.39
N PHE A 184 -4.03 -20.30 16.32
CA PHE A 184 -5.05 -19.57 17.09
C PHE A 184 -4.78 -19.66 18.61
N TRP A 185 -4.47 -20.82 19.14
CA TRP A 185 -4.25 -20.99 20.59
C TRP A 185 -2.95 -20.37 21.07
N VAL A 186 -1.86 -20.48 20.30
CA VAL A 186 -0.55 -19.91 20.68
C VAL A 186 -0.44 -18.40 20.41
N ALA A 187 -1.37 -17.81 19.64
CA ALA A 187 -1.33 -16.39 19.29
C ALA A 187 -1.08 -15.45 20.47
N PRO A 188 -1.72 -15.59 21.66
CA PRO A 188 -1.47 -14.68 22.77
C PRO A 188 -0.01 -14.69 23.25
N ALA A 189 0.64 -15.86 23.21
CA ALA A 189 2.05 -16.01 23.59
C ALA A 189 3.02 -15.47 22.54
N VAL A 190 2.64 -15.54 21.23
CA VAL A 190 3.48 -15.05 20.14
C VAL A 190 3.44 -13.53 20.02
N VAL A 191 2.25 -12.94 20.22
CA VAL A 191 2.04 -11.49 19.97
C VAL A 191 2.05 -10.65 21.24
N PHE A 192 2.51 -11.18 22.37
CA PHE A 192 2.47 -10.47 23.67
C PHE A 192 3.24 -9.13 23.65
N MET A 193 4.26 -9.00 22.80
CA MET A 193 5.04 -7.77 22.63
C MET A 193 4.38 -6.77 21.67
N LEU A 194 3.39 -7.19 20.90
CA LEU A 194 2.72 -6.32 19.94
C LEU A 194 1.53 -5.58 20.59
N PRO A 195 1.29 -4.32 20.22
CA PRO A 195 0.16 -3.57 20.75
C PRO A 195 -1.17 -4.19 20.30
N LYS A 196 -2.16 -4.21 21.19
CA LYS A 196 -3.52 -4.66 20.82
C LYS A 196 -4.06 -3.85 19.65
N ARG A 197 -4.78 -4.52 18.75
CA ARG A 197 -5.32 -3.88 17.54
C ARG A 197 -6.20 -2.66 17.87
N ASP A 198 -7.03 -2.73 18.92
CA ASP A 198 -7.90 -1.61 19.31
C ASP A 198 -7.09 -0.37 19.68
N ARG A 199 -5.96 -0.55 20.37
CA ARG A 199 -5.05 0.55 20.69
C ARG A 199 -4.40 1.12 19.44
N MET A 200 -4.05 0.28 18.46
CA MET A 200 -3.53 0.76 17.18
C MET A 200 -4.60 1.57 16.40
N ASP A 201 -5.86 1.11 16.45
CA ASP A 201 -6.96 1.79 15.77
C ASP A 201 -7.24 3.16 16.42
N GLU A 202 -7.25 3.24 17.75
CA GLU A 202 -7.40 4.48 18.51
C GLU A 202 -6.24 5.47 18.24
N VAL A 203 -4.99 5.01 18.30
CA VAL A 203 -3.81 5.85 18.00
C VAL A 203 -3.85 6.34 16.56
N ALA A 204 -4.27 5.50 15.60
CA ALA A 204 -4.39 5.90 14.21
C ALA A 204 -5.47 6.96 14.03
N TYR A 205 -6.64 6.76 14.65
CA TYR A 205 -7.74 7.71 14.62
C TYR A 205 -7.33 9.07 15.21
N ASN A 206 -6.74 9.08 16.40
CA ASN A 206 -6.29 10.31 17.06
C ASN A 206 -5.24 11.06 16.25
N ARG A 207 -4.28 10.36 15.62
CA ARG A 207 -3.32 10.97 14.68
C ARG A 207 -4.00 11.47 13.42
N GLY A 208 -5.06 10.80 12.96
CA GLY A 208 -5.81 11.14 11.77
C GLY A 208 -6.63 12.43 11.88
N GLN A 209 -6.87 12.95 13.10
CA GLN A 209 -7.55 14.23 13.33
C GLN A 209 -6.75 15.42 12.80
N ILE A 210 -5.44 15.26 12.63
CA ILE A 210 -4.56 16.28 12.09
C ILE A 210 -4.16 15.91 10.67
N VAL A 211 -4.25 16.86 9.72
CA VAL A 211 -3.79 16.63 8.34
C VAL A 211 -2.27 16.64 8.31
N SER A 212 -1.67 15.45 8.08
CA SER A 212 -0.21 15.33 7.91
C SER A 212 0.23 15.76 6.52
N GLU A 213 1.50 16.17 6.38
CA GLU A 213 2.08 16.51 5.08
C GLU A 213 2.08 15.31 4.12
N PHE A 214 2.39 14.12 4.63
CA PHE A 214 2.35 12.89 3.84
C PHE A 214 0.96 12.61 3.26
N ARG A 215 -0.10 12.86 4.03
CA ARG A 215 -1.50 12.75 3.57
C ARG A 215 -1.79 13.74 2.42
N ARG A 216 -1.23 14.96 2.48
CA ARG A 216 -1.35 15.99 1.42
C ARG A 216 -0.59 15.58 0.16
N ILE A 217 0.63 15.04 0.31
CA ILE A 217 1.43 14.53 -0.80
C ILE A 217 0.71 13.39 -1.52
N ILE A 218 0.15 12.43 -0.78
CA ILE A 218 -0.63 11.33 -1.37
C ILE A 218 -1.87 11.87 -2.11
N ALA A 219 -2.60 12.81 -1.49
CA ALA A 219 -3.74 13.45 -2.17
C ALA A 219 -3.31 14.13 -3.47
N TRP A 220 -2.20 14.85 -3.45
CA TRP A 220 -1.63 15.50 -4.63
C TRP A 220 -1.21 14.49 -5.70
N ALA A 221 -0.52 13.41 -5.32
CA ALA A 221 -0.10 12.36 -6.26
C ALA A 221 -1.31 11.69 -6.95
N LEU A 222 -2.36 11.37 -6.19
CA LEU A 222 -3.61 10.83 -6.72
C LEU A 222 -4.31 11.80 -7.67
N ASP A 223 -4.34 13.09 -7.32
CA ASP A 223 -4.89 14.13 -8.18
C ASP A 223 -4.09 14.24 -9.50
N MET A 224 -2.75 14.16 -9.42
CA MET A 224 -1.88 14.20 -10.59
C MET A 224 -2.14 13.01 -11.52
N LEU A 225 -2.30 11.79 -11.00
CA LEU A 225 -2.63 10.61 -11.80
C LEU A 225 -3.89 10.82 -12.64
N VAL A 226 -4.92 11.43 -12.05
CA VAL A 226 -6.20 11.68 -12.76
C VAL A 226 -6.08 12.81 -13.78
N ILE A 227 -5.48 13.94 -13.39
CA ILE A 227 -5.41 15.14 -14.24
C ILE A 227 -4.41 14.94 -15.38
N MET A 228 -3.34 14.19 -15.16
CA MET A 228 -2.37 13.89 -16.21
C MET A 228 -2.78 12.76 -17.13
N ALA A 229 -3.88 12.06 -16.86
CA ALA A 229 -4.36 10.97 -17.73
C ALA A 229 -4.56 11.40 -19.20
N PRO A 230 -5.22 12.55 -19.54
CA PRO A 230 -5.34 13.01 -20.92
C PRO A 230 -3.97 13.29 -21.57
N VAL A 231 -3.01 13.83 -20.81
CA VAL A 231 -1.65 14.10 -21.28
C VAL A 231 -0.91 12.79 -21.58
N ALA A 232 -1.10 11.77 -20.73
CA ALA A 232 -0.54 10.43 -20.96
C ALA A 232 -1.13 9.75 -22.19
N VAL A 233 -2.43 9.93 -22.46
CA VAL A 233 -3.08 9.44 -23.69
C VAL A 233 -2.47 10.14 -24.91
N PHE A 234 -2.28 11.46 -24.88
CA PHE A 234 -1.63 12.19 -25.97
C PHE A 234 -0.19 11.69 -26.22
N PHE A 235 0.58 11.44 -25.16
CA PHE A 235 1.91 10.82 -25.25
C PHE A 235 1.87 9.43 -25.91
N ALA A 236 0.89 8.61 -25.57
CA ALA A 236 0.75 7.26 -26.12
C ALA A 236 0.39 7.26 -27.62
N ILE A 237 -0.35 8.29 -28.07
CA ILE A 237 -0.75 8.43 -29.49
C ILE A 237 0.41 8.93 -30.34
N ASP A 238 1.16 9.94 -29.89
CA ASP A 238 2.26 10.55 -30.66
C ASP A 238 3.42 10.97 -29.75
N LYS A 239 4.31 10.00 -29.48
CA LYS A 239 5.46 10.18 -28.59
C LYS A 239 6.40 11.29 -29.07
N GLU A 240 6.63 11.41 -30.37
CA GLU A 240 7.56 12.39 -30.92
C GLU A 240 7.04 13.82 -30.76
N LYS A 241 5.78 14.06 -31.13
CA LYS A 241 5.14 15.36 -30.89
C LYS A 241 5.08 15.70 -29.41
N PHE A 242 4.79 14.74 -28.55
CA PHE A 242 4.78 14.97 -27.10
C PHE A 242 6.17 15.39 -26.59
N MET A 243 7.23 14.67 -26.96
CA MET A 243 8.58 15.01 -26.53
C MET A 243 8.99 16.40 -27.00
N ASN A 244 8.67 16.77 -28.24
CA ASN A 244 8.91 18.12 -28.74
C ASN A 244 8.09 19.17 -27.98
N ALA A 245 6.86 18.86 -27.62
CA ALA A 245 5.99 19.75 -26.86
C ALA A 245 6.49 19.96 -25.41
N VAL A 246 7.02 18.94 -24.74
CA VAL A 246 7.57 19.06 -23.35
C VAL A 246 8.74 20.04 -23.28
N TYR A 247 9.54 20.15 -24.34
CA TYR A 247 10.67 21.11 -24.40
C TYR A 247 10.26 22.51 -24.86
N ASP A 248 9.02 22.70 -25.35
CA ASP A 248 8.52 24.02 -25.75
C ASP A 248 7.75 24.69 -24.58
N VAL A 249 8.27 25.82 -24.10
CA VAL A 249 7.69 26.60 -23.00
C VAL A 249 6.22 26.94 -23.24
N ARG A 250 5.79 27.12 -24.49
CA ARG A 250 4.39 27.42 -24.85
C ARG A 250 3.44 26.29 -24.43
N TYR A 251 3.81 25.03 -24.69
CA TYR A 251 3.01 23.88 -24.28
C TYR A 251 3.01 23.67 -22.77
N LEU A 252 4.14 23.92 -22.10
CA LEU A 252 4.21 23.87 -20.64
C LEU A 252 3.26 24.88 -19.99
N VAL A 253 3.18 26.08 -20.53
CA VAL A 253 2.24 27.11 -20.06
C VAL A 253 0.79 26.66 -20.31
N VAL A 254 0.47 26.10 -21.46
CA VAL A 254 -0.88 25.60 -21.78
C VAL A 254 -1.27 24.49 -20.81
N ILE A 255 -0.39 23.52 -20.55
CA ILE A 255 -0.63 22.44 -19.57
C ILE A 255 -0.82 23.02 -18.16
N ALA A 256 0.00 23.98 -17.75
CA ALA A 256 -0.12 24.60 -16.44
C ALA A 256 -1.45 25.35 -16.27
N VAL A 257 -1.88 26.09 -17.29
CA VAL A 257 -3.19 26.77 -17.32
C VAL A 257 -4.33 25.78 -17.26
N TYR A 258 -4.26 24.69 -18.06
CA TYR A 258 -5.23 23.59 -17.99
C TYR A 258 -5.35 23.03 -16.56
N ILE A 259 -4.22 22.72 -15.92
CA ILE A 259 -4.18 22.20 -14.55
C ILE A 259 -4.83 23.19 -13.57
N VAL A 260 -4.52 24.48 -13.66
CA VAL A 260 -5.10 25.52 -12.79
C VAL A 260 -6.62 25.58 -12.95
N ILE A 261 -7.11 25.60 -14.18
CA ILE A 261 -8.54 25.67 -14.47
C ILE A 261 -9.25 24.41 -13.95
N ALA A 262 -8.73 23.22 -14.29
CA ALA A 262 -9.29 21.94 -13.88
C ALA A 262 -9.38 21.81 -12.36
N PHE A 263 -8.29 22.09 -11.63
CA PHE A 263 -8.30 22.05 -10.17
C PHE A 263 -9.20 23.10 -9.55
N THR A 264 -9.26 24.31 -10.11
CA THR A 264 -10.12 25.38 -9.61
C THR A 264 -11.59 24.99 -9.73
N ILE A 265 -12.00 24.52 -10.91
CA ILE A 265 -13.39 24.10 -11.15
C ILE A 265 -13.76 22.90 -10.25
N VAL A 266 -12.95 21.84 -10.28
CA VAL A 266 -13.22 20.64 -9.48
C VAL A 266 -13.33 21.00 -7.99
N THR A 267 -12.38 21.73 -7.45
CA THR A 267 -12.36 22.09 -6.02
C THR A 267 -13.52 23.01 -5.65
N ALA A 268 -13.91 23.93 -6.52
CA ALA A 268 -15.04 24.84 -6.29
C ALA A 268 -16.38 24.09 -6.26
N VAL A 269 -16.62 23.22 -7.24
CA VAL A 269 -17.85 22.40 -7.35
C VAL A 269 -17.97 21.41 -6.20
N THR A 270 -16.87 20.76 -5.81
CA THR A 270 -16.85 19.74 -4.75
C THR A 270 -16.63 20.27 -3.33
N LYS A 271 -16.84 21.56 -3.12
CA LYS A 271 -16.74 22.20 -1.80
C LYS A 271 -15.37 22.02 -1.12
N GLY A 272 -14.31 22.23 -1.87
CA GLY A 272 -12.93 22.17 -1.37
C GLY A 272 -12.25 20.80 -1.51
N ARG A 273 -12.87 19.85 -2.20
CA ARG A 273 -12.30 18.51 -2.42
C ARG A 273 -11.84 18.35 -3.86
N THR A 274 -10.76 17.64 -4.07
CA THR A 274 -10.40 17.01 -5.33
C THR A 274 -10.57 15.51 -5.18
N ILE A 275 -10.42 14.74 -6.25
CA ILE A 275 -10.55 13.27 -6.19
C ILE A 275 -9.55 12.70 -5.17
N GLY A 276 -8.27 13.08 -5.27
CA GLY A 276 -7.25 12.63 -4.33
C GLY A 276 -7.53 13.07 -2.90
N LYS A 277 -7.98 14.32 -2.69
CA LYS A 277 -8.37 14.80 -1.36
C LYS A 277 -9.58 14.05 -0.80
N ALA A 278 -10.55 13.73 -1.62
CA ALA A 278 -11.72 12.94 -1.20
C ALA A 278 -11.33 11.52 -0.78
N LEU A 279 -10.42 10.87 -1.53
CA LEU A 279 -9.93 9.52 -1.22
C LEU A 279 -9.19 9.44 0.11
N VAL A 280 -8.49 10.51 0.50
CA VAL A 280 -7.79 10.55 1.80
C VAL A 280 -8.50 11.39 2.86
N ASN A 281 -9.78 11.70 2.68
CA ASN A 281 -10.64 12.44 3.63
C ASN A 281 -10.07 13.78 4.10
N ILE A 282 -9.60 14.63 3.17
CA ILE A 282 -9.22 16.02 3.43
C ILE A 282 -9.94 16.99 2.48
N ARG A 283 -10.04 18.24 2.89
CA ARG A 283 -10.60 19.32 2.07
C ARG A 283 -9.87 20.64 2.32
N LEU A 284 -9.99 21.57 1.37
CA LEU A 284 -9.53 22.93 1.52
C LEU A 284 -10.61 23.77 2.19
N VAL A 285 -10.21 24.53 3.20
CA VAL A 285 -11.08 25.48 3.90
C VAL A 285 -10.37 26.81 4.06
N ARG A 286 -11.12 27.88 4.31
CA ARG A 286 -10.57 29.19 4.64
C ARG A 286 -9.87 29.12 5.99
N ALA A 287 -8.65 29.67 6.07
CA ALA A 287 -7.93 29.78 7.33
C ALA A 287 -8.54 30.93 8.16
N ASP A 288 -9.01 30.63 9.38
CA ASP A 288 -9.50 31.62 10.31
C ASP A 288 -8.32 32.29 11.03
N SER A 289 -8.25 33.62 10.99
CA SER A 289 -7.17 34.40 11.62
C SER A 289 -7.19 34.44 13.16
N LYS A 290 -8.14 33.75 13.82
CA LYS A 290 -8.40 33.91 15.26
C LYS A 290 -8.26 32.68 16.15
N LYS A 291 -7.85 31.49 15.66
CA LYS A 291 -7.67 30.31 16.52
C LYS A 291 -6.36 29.60 16.25
N THR A 292 -5.29 30.13 16.88
CA THR A 292 -4.01 29.42 17.07
C THR A 292 -3.89 28.93 18.52
N ASP A 293 -4.97 28.80 19.26
CA ASP A 293 -4.91 28.26 20.62
C ASP A 293 -5.40 26.81 20.69
N ASN A 294 -4.47 26.01 21.20
CA ASN A 294 -4.60 24.58 21.50
C ASN A 294 -5.76 24.30 22.47
N LYS A 295 -6.93 23.95 21.98
CA LYS A 295 -7.89 23.15 22.75
C LYS A 295 -8.59 22.17 21.82
N THR A 296 -8.04 20.99 21.79
CA THR A 296 -8.65 19.76 21.35
C THR A 296 -9.69 19.34 22.37
N ALA A 297 -10.92 19.25 22.05
CA ALA A 297 -11.91 18.35 22.62
C ALA A 297 -13.41 18.72 22.44
N ASP A 298 -13.75 20.02 22.23
CA ASP A 298 -15.18 20.41 22.19
C ASP A 298 -15.72 20.69 20.77
N TYR A 299 -15.12 20.03 19.75
CA TYR A 299 -15.34 20.36 18.33
C TYR A 299 -16.47 19.60 17.63
N GLU A 300 -17.16 18.66 18.28
CA GLU A 300 -18.06 17.74 17.55
C GLU A 300 -19.49 18.24 17.32
N ALA A 301 -20.00 19.15 18.13
CA ALA A 301 -21.41 19.57 18.03
C ALA A 301 -21.66 20.90 17.28
N GLU A 302 -20.69 21.81 17.22
CA GLU A 302 -20.84 23.17 16.68
C GLU A 302 -20.53 23.27 15.15
N ASN A 303 -20.08 22.16 14.54
CA ASN A 303 -19.41 22.18 13.24
C ASN A 303 -20.27 22.01 12.01
N ILE A 304 -21.54 21.70 12.10
CA ILE A 304 -22.39 21.51 10.90
C ILE A 304 -22.86 22.84 10.32
N GLU A 305 -23.19 23.82 11.15
CA GLU A 305 -23.55 25.19 10.71
C GLU A 305 -22.34 26.05 10.35
N ALA A 306 -21.22 25.88 11.05
CA ALA A 306 -19.95 26.57 10.73
C ALA A 306 -19.34 26.15 9.38
N ASP A 307 -19.77 25.04 8.81
CA ASP A 307 -19.22 24.46 7.59
C ASP A 307 -19.56 25.26 6.31
N THR A 308 -20.71 25.93 6.29
CA THR A 308 -21.13 26.81 5.18
C THR A 308 -20.32 28.11 5.11
N HIS A 309 -19.83 28.61 6.23
CA HIS A 309 -19.02 29.86 6.32
C HIS A 309 -17.54 29.68 5.99
N ARG A 310 -17.04 28.44 5.92
CA ARG A 310 -15.62 28.13 5.64
C ARG A 310 -15.30 27.81 4.19
N ARG A 311 -16.24 28.05 3.26
CA ARG A 311 -15.98 27.82 1.82
C ARG A 311 -14.87 28.75 1.31
N VAL A 312 -13.96 28.19 0.53
CA VAL A 312 -12.91 28.97 -0.13
C VAL A 312 -13.47 29.60 -1.39
N ASN A 313 -13.26 30.90 -1.55
CA ASN A 313 -13.64 31.65 -2.74
C ASN A 313 -12.86 31.12 -3.97
N VAL A 314 -13.50 31.08 -5.13
CA VAL A 314 -12.93 30.64 -6.41
C VAL A 314 -11.65 31.39 -6.76
N PHE A 315 -11.59 32.71 -6.55
CA PHE A 315 -10.38 33.52 -6.79
C PHE A 315 -9.21 33.10 -5.91
N ARG A 316 -9.44 32.72 -4.66
CA ARG A 316 -8.39 32.21 -3.77
C ARG A 316 -7.90 30.85 -4.22
N LEU A 317 -8.80 29.96 -4.68
CA LEU A 317 -8.44 28.65 -5.26
C LEU A 317 -7.61 28.85 -6.52
N MET A 318 -8.04 29.73 -7.41
CA MET A 318 -7.33 30.03 -8.64
C MET A 318 -5.93 30.57 -8.36
N GLY A 319 -5.81 31.56 -7.46
CA GLY A 319 -4.52 32.12 -7.05
C GLY A 319 -3.61 31.07 -6.43
N ARG A 320 -4.13 30.20 -5.56
CA ARG A 320 -3.41 29.08 -4.96
C ARG A 320 -2.82 28.14 -6.02
N TYR A 321 -3.67 27.69 -6.95
CA TYR A 321 -3.23 26.78 -8.00
C TYR A 321 -2.32 27.44 -9.02
N PHE A 322 -2.50 28.73 -9.30
CA PHE A 322 -1.61 29.50 -10.15
C PHE A 322 -0.21 29.59 -9.53
N ILE A 323 -0.10 29.98 -8.25
CA ILE A 323 1.20 30.03 -7.56
C ILE A 323 1.87 28.67 -7.56
N LEU A 324 1.13 27.58 -7.31
CA LEU A 324 1.68 26.24 -7.24
C LEU A 324 2.10 25.70 -8.61
N TYR A 325 1.20 25.72 -9.60
CA TYR A 325 1.39 25.02 -10.87
C TYR A 325 1.95 25.86 -12.02
N VAL A 326 1.89 27.19 -11.91
CA VAL A 326 2.47 28.07 -12.92
C VAL A 326 3.79 28.66 -12.45
N LEU A 327 3.87 29.10 -11.19
CA LEU A 327 5.05 29.77 -10.69
C LEU A 327 6.07 28.84 -10.02
N SER A 328 5.61 27.93 -9.15
CA SER A 328 6.53 27.19 -8.25
C SER A 328 7.01 25.87 -8.82
N LEU A 329 6.12 24.96 -9.15
CA LEU A 329 6.49 23.60 -9.59
C LEU A 329 7.25 23.58 -10.93
N PRO A 330 6.87 24.37 -11.97
CA PRO A 330 7.60 24.34 -13.24
C PRO A 330 8.84 25.24 -13.26
N SER A 331 9.10 26.03 -12.21
CA SER A 331 10.24 26.97 -12.20
C SER A 331 11.61 26.37 -12.51
N PRO A 332 11.96 25.10 -12.12
CA PRO A 332 13.21 24.48 -12.53
C PRO A 332 13.27 24.25 -14.04
N VAL A 333 12.15 23.88 -14.65
CA VAL A 333 12.05 23.63 -16.09
C VAL A 333 12.14 24.95 -16.86
N TYR A 334 11.52 26.01 -16.35
CA TYR A 334 11.67 27.36 -16.94
C TYR A 334 13.11 27.84 -16.86
N ALA A 335 13.79 27.64 -15.73
CA ALA A 335 15.20 28.01 -15.57
C ALA A 335 16.08 27.25 -16.58
N TYR A 336 15.90 25.96 -16.75
CA TYR A 336 16.61 25.13 -17.73
C TYR A 336 16.42 25.63 -19.14
N ASN A 337 15.18 25.88 -19.59
CA ASN A 337 14.88 26.36 -20.93
C ASN A 337 15.47 27.75 -21.17
N LEU A 338 15.33 28.67 -20.20
CA LEU A 338 15.87 30.03 -20.30
C LEU A 338 17.40 30.05 -20.35
N TYR A 339 18.06 29.15 -19.63
CA TYR A 339 19.50 28.97 -19.72
C TYR A 339 19.92 28.58 -21.15
N HIS A 340 19.23 27.63 -21.77
CA HIS A 340 19.52 27.24 -23.17
C HIS A 340 19.20 28.33 -24.19
N VAL A 341 18.20 29.17 -23.94
CA VAL A 341 17.93 30.38 -24.75
C VAL A 341 19.06 31.39 -24.58
N ALA A 342 19.51 31.59 -23.35
CA ALA A 342 20.61 32.54 -23.06
C ALA A 342 21.90 32.14 -23.79
N LEU A 343 22.26 30.86 -23.83
CA LEU A 343 23.46 30.38 -24.54
C LEU A 343 23.47 30.70 -26.03
N LYS A 344 22.30 30.97 -26.64
CA LYS A 344 22.12 31.29 -28.05
C LYS A 344 21.82 32.75 -28.31
N ALA A 345 21.73 33.55 -27.25
CA ALA A 345 21.33 34.95 -27.31
C ALA A 345 22.53 35.89 -27.13
N ASP A 346 22.50 37.05 -27.81
CA ASP A 346 23.50 38.09 -27.69
C ASP A 346 22.94 39.38 -27.08
N GLY A 347 23.82 40.18 -26.51
CA GLY A 347 23.51 41.53 -25.99
C GLY A 347 22.44 41.52 -24.87
N TRP A 348 21.44 42.39 -25.02
CA TRP A 348 20.40 42.55 -23.99
C TRP A 348 19.54 41.29 -23.77
N ARG A 349 19.35 40.47 -24.82
CA ARG A 349 18.58 39.21 -24.75
C ARG A 349 19.27 38.21 -23.84
N PHE A 350 20.59 38.12 -23.90
CA PHE A 350 21.38 37.27 -22.99
C PHE A 350 21.15 37.74 -21.53
N SER A 351 21.30 39.06 -21.25
CA SER A 351 21.16 39.58 -19.91
C SER A 351 19.76 39.34 -19.32
N VAL A 352 18.71 39.56 -20.11
CA VAL A 352 17.32 39.33 -19.68
C VAL A 352 17.07 37.82 -19.43
N SER A 353 17.52 36.94 -20.35
CA SER A 353 17.34 35.48 -20.19
C SER A 353 18.03 34.96 -18.92
N ILE A 354 19.25 35.41 -18.64
CA ILE A 354 19.98 35.05 -17.42
C ILE A 354 19.29 35.59 -16.18
N ALA A 355 18.84 36.86 -16.20
CA ALA A 355 18.14 37.45 -15.05
C ALA A 355 16.85 36.67 -14.69
N VAL A 356 16.05 36.32 -15.71
CA VAL A 356 14.82 35.54 -15.49
C VAL A 356 15.15 34.09 -15.08
N CYS A 357 16.21 33.50 -15.63
CA CYS A 357 16.71 32.21 -15.20
C CYS A 357 17.05 32.18 -13.70
N LEU A 358 17.82 33.17 -13.25
CA LEU A 358 18.17 33.34 -11.83
C LEU A 358 16.92 33.52 -10.95
N LEU A 359 15.95 34.33 -11.41
CA LEU A 359 14.68 34.50 -10.71
C LEU A 359 13.93 33.12 -10.56
N CYS A 360 13.87 32.32 -11.62
CA CYS A 360 13.27 31.01 -11.57
C CYS A 360 14.00 30.07 -10.60
N LEU A 361 15.34 30.12 -10.54
CA LEU A 361 16.12 29.35 -9.57
C LEU A 361 15.87 29.83 -8.13
N MET A 362 15.73 31.13 -7.89
CA MET A 362 15.36 31.67 -6.58
C MET A 362 13.96 31.18 -6.14
N VAL A 363 12.98 31.18 -7.05
CA VAL A 363 11.64 30.66 -6.78
C VAL A 363 11.71 29.17 -6.43
N THR A 364 12.50 28.40 -7.17
CA THR A 364 12.71 26.97 -6.90
C THR A 364 13.32 26.74 -5.53
N ALA A 365 14.38 27.48 -5.21
CA ALA A 365 15.04 27.36 -3.90
C ALA A 365 14.09 27.76 -2.75
N TYR A 366 13.35 28.86 -2.92
CA TYR A 366 12.36 29.28 -1.92
C TYR A 366 11.28 28.22 -1.72
N PHE A 367 10.74 27.63 -2.79
CA PHE A 367 9.74 26.59 -2.71
C PHE A 367 10.28 25.35 -1.97
N ALA A 368 11.50 24.93 -2.28
CA ALA A 368 12.14 23.80 -1.62
C ALA A 368 12.37 24.06 -0.12
N ILE A 369 12.85 25.24 0.22
CA ILE A 369 13.06 25.65 1.63
C ILE A 369 11.72 25.69 2.37
N ASP A 370 10.69 26.34 1.80
CA ASP A 370 9.36 26.43 2.42
C ASP A 370 8.75 25.04 2.62
N PHE A 371 8.95 24.13 1.66
CA PHE A 371 8.51 22.72 1.79
C PHE A 371 9.20 22.04 2.99
N ILE A 372 10.53 22.17 3.11
CA ILE A 372 11.28 21.59 4.23
C ILE A 372 10.81 22.21 5.55
N LEU A 373 10.69 23.53 5.62
CA LEU A 373 10.22 24.23 6.82
C LEU A 373 8.78 23.82 7.19
N CYS A 374 7.93 23.58 6.19
CA CYS A 374 6.56 23.13 6.39
C CYS A 374 6.49 21.76 7.10
N LEU A 375 7.44 20.84 6.82
CA LEU A 375 7.51 19.53 7.49
C LEU A 375 7.69 19.64 9.00
N PHE A 376 8.37 20.70 9.48
CA PHE A 376 8.65 20.94 10.90
C PHE A 376 7.73 21.98 11.53
N SER A 377 6.89 22.67 10.75
CA SER A 377 6.00 23.73 11.22
C SER A 377 4.77 23.16 11.92
N SER A 378 4.34 23.78 13.00
CA SER A 378 3.07 23.47 13.68
C SER A 378 1.85 23.78 12.81
N THR A 379 1.90 24.81 11.98
CA THR A 379 0.79 25.23 11.10
C THR A 379 0.66 24.36 9.86
N ARG A 380 1.74 23.68 9.46
CA ARG A 380 1.80 22.80 8.28
C ARG A 380 1.20 23.44 7.01
N GLN A 381 1.45 24.72 6.81
CA GLN A 381 0.95 25.47 5.66
C GLN A 381 2.12 25.93 4.78
N MET A 382 2.05 25.54 3.49
CA MET A 382 2.94 26.07 2.46
C MET A 382 2.66 27.54 2.19
N PHE A 383 3.63 28.27 1.67
CA PHE A 383 3.51 29.73 1.45
C PHE A 383 2.33 30.09 0.55
N TYR A 384 2.03 29.31 -0.49
CA TYR A 384 0.89 29.56 -1.37
C TYR A 384 -0.46 29.37 -0.65
N ASP A 385 -0.53 28.50 0.34
CA ASP A 385 -1.69 28.33 1.21
C ASP A 385 -1.81 29.54 2.17
N ARG A 386 -0.69 29.99 2.76
CA ARG A 386 -0.64 31.18 3.64
C ARG A 386 -1.05 32.44 2.91
N VAL A 387 -0.50 32.69 1.71
CA VAL A 387 -0.80 33.89 0.90
C VAL A 387 -2.29 33.92 0.53
N MET A 388 -2.90 32.80 0.22
CA MET A 388 -4.32 32.73 -0.15
C MET A 388 -5.26 32.59 1.05
N GLY A 389 -4.74 32.46 2.27
CA GLY A 389 -5.52 32.27 3.49
C GLY A 389 -6.35 30.97 3.43
N ILE A 390 -5.72 29.87 3.00
CA ILE A 390 -6.32 28.55 2.85
C ILE A 390 -5.59 27.57 3.78
N THR A 391 -6.33 26.62 4.32
CA THR A 391 -5.77 25.51 5.08
C THR A 391 -6.42 24.19 4.71
N HIS A 392 -5.80 23.10 5.12
CA HIS A 392 -6.36 21.75 4.95
C HIS A 392 -7.08 21.32 6.22
N ALA A 393 -8.30 20.86 6.10
CA ALA A 393 -9.08 20.29 7.19
C ALA A 393 -9.41 18.84 6.90
N VAL A 394 -9.62 18.06 7.96
CA VAL A 394 -10.12 16.69 7.87
C VAL A 394 -11.59 16.74 7.48
N SER A 395 -12.00 15.84 6.59
CA SER A 395 -13.33 15.77 6.04
C SER A 395 -14.01 14.46 6.47
N TYR A 396 -14.23 14.27 7.76
CA TYR A 396 -15.06 13.15 8.19
C TYR A 396 -16.53 13.46 7.94
N THR A 397 -17.16 12.73 7.02
CA THR A 397 -18.58 12.52 7.02
C THR A 397 -18.80 11.22 7.80
N HIS A 398 -19.21 11.35 9.09
CA HIS A 398 -19.73 10.26 9.91
C HIS A 398 -18.97 8.92 9.85
N LEU A 399 -17.93 8.77 10.66
CA LEU A 399 -17.55 7.48 11.19
C LEU A 399 -18.35 7.27 12.50
N ARG A 400 -19.51 6.67 12.39
CA ARG A 400 -20.14 5.92 13.47
C ARG A 400 -19.73 4.47 13.38
#